data_b4228a9bd7823bee24d2dc0ce3ab097a
#
_entry.id   b4228a9bd7823bee24d2dc0ce3ab097a
#
_cell.length_a   1.000
_cell.length_b   1.000
_cell.length_c   1.000
_cell.angle_alpha   90.00
_cell.angle_beta   90.00
_cell.angle_gamma   90.00
#
_symmetry.space_group_name_H-M   'P 1'
#
loop_
_entity.id
_entity.type
_entity.pdbx_description
1 polymer ?
#
loop_
_entity_poly.entity_id
_entity_poly.type
_entity_poly.pdbx_seq_one_letter_code
_entity_poly.pdbx_strand_id
1 'polypeptide(L)'
;MKKLLSIYILSLIVVSSVMAADEVKYTMISKSKIYEIRKYSDRLVIETKISNQNSGFRKLFEYISGDNKDKKEIKMTTPVTQTEKNGNMTMQFYIPVEFNESNVPDPNNLEVKVLKIKGGYYAAIVYSGRASDSNYTKYKN
;
A
#
# COMPACT_ATOMS: atom_id res chain seq x y z
N MET A 1 43.18 45.83 21.00
CA MET A 1 43.03 44.40 20.93
C MET A 1 41.58 44.08 20.61
N LYS A 2 41.29 43.78 19.38
CA LYS A 2 39.92 43.44 18.94
C LYS A 2 39.73 41.92 19.08
N LYS A 3 38.88 41.49 20.01
CA LYS A 3 38.49 40.09 20.14
C LYS A 3 37.47 39.76 19.05
N LEU A 4 37.87 38.98 18.06
CA LEU A 4 36.99 38.39 17.08
C LEU A 4 36.18 37.26 17.73
N LEU A 5 34.91 37.54 17.96
CA LEU A 5 33.95 36.53 18.42
C LEU A 5 33.53 35.66 17.22
N SER A 6 34.11 34.47 17.13
CA SER A 6 33.77 33.51 16.09
C SER A 6 32.42 32.87 16.43
N ILE A 7 31.37 33.27 15.75
CA ILE A 7 30.04 32.67 15.86
C ILE A 7 30.03 31.40 15.02
N TYR A 8 30.12 30.23 15.65
CA TYR A 8 29.84 28.96 15.01
C TYR A 8 28.33 28.81 14.86
N ILE A 9 27.83 29.04 13.66
CA ILE A 9 26.46 28.67 13.29
C ILE A 9 26.46 27.17 13.10
N LEU A 10 26.02 26.46 14.12
CA LEU A 10 25.74 25.03 14.01
C LEU A 10 24.44 24.86 13.21
N SER A 11 24.58 24.63 11.90
CA SER A 11 23.49 24.31 11.02
C SER A 11 22.92 22.93 11.40
N LEU A 12 21.82 22.93 12.13
CA LEU A 12 21.05 21.74 12.47
C LEU A 12 20.33 21.25 11.19
N ILE A 13 20.97 20.34 10.45
CA ILE A 13 20.34 19.68 9.33
C ILE A 13 19.28 18.72 9.90
N VAL A 14 18.03 19.18 9.96
CA VAL A 14 16.89 18.30 10.23
C VAL A 14 16.70 17.43 8.99
N VAL A 15 17.27 16.23 9.04
CA VAL A 15 16.96 15.19 8.05
C VAL A 15 15.54 14.71 8.35
N SER A 16 14.57 15.30 7.66
CA SER A 16 13.22 14.78 7.63
C SER A 16 13.27 13.43 6.92
N SER A 17 13.24 12.36 7.69
CA SER A 17 13.06 11.01 7.14
C SER A 17 11.68 10.97 6.48
N VAL A 18 11.64 11.16 5.16
CA VAL A 18 10.44 10.85 4.39
C VAL A 18 10.23 9.34 4.56
N MET A 19 9.24 8.99 5.35
CA MET A 19 8.81 7.59 5.51
C MET A 19 8.23 7.15 4.18
N ALA A 20 9.08 6.63 3.31
CA ALA A 20 8.62 5.98 2.09
C ALA A 20 7.75 4.78 2.47
N ALA A 21 6.58 4.64 1.85
CA ALA A 21 5.77 3.46 2.01
C ALA A 21 6.55 2.22 1.53
N ASP A 22 6.44 1.12 2.27
CA ASP A 22 7.09 -0.12 1.85
C ASP A 22 6.41 -0.66 0.59
N GLU A 23 7.19 -1.20 -0.33
CA GLU A 23 6.68 -1.79 -1.56
C GLU A 23 6.58 -3.31 -1.43
N VAL A 24 5.48 -3.87 -1.95
CA VAL A 24 5.31 -5.33 -2.02
C VAL A 24 6.37 -5.94 -2.94
N LYS A 25 7.22 -6.77 -2.37
CA LYS A 25 8.35 -7.39 -3.07
C LYS A 25 7.88 -8.48 -4.04
N TYR A 26 8.53 -8.54 -5.19
CA TYR A 26 8.34 -9.58 -6.19
C TYR A 26 9.66 -9.95 -6.87
N THR A 27 9.69 -11.13 -7.50
CA THR A 27 10.79 -11.53 -8.37
C THR A 27 10.37 -11.28 -9.82
N MET A 28 11.15 -10.50 -10.55
CA MET A 28 10.97 -10.33 -12.00
C MET A 28 11.35 -11.63 -12.70
N ILE A 29 10.41 -12.23 -13.43
CA ILE A 29 10.62 -13.46 -14.19
C ILE A 29 10.97 -13.15 -15.63
N SER A 30 10.19 -12.27 -16.25
CA SER A 30 10.46 -11.78 -17.60
C SER A 30 9.87 -10.39 -17.80
N LYS A 31 10.45 -9.67 -18.74
CA LYS A 31 10.00 -8.32 -19.12
C LYS A 31 9.96 -8.19 -20.63
N SER A 32 8.87 -7.70 -21.16
CA SER A 32 8.70 -7.30 -22.55
C SER A 32 8.51 -5.77 -22.63
N LYS A 33 8.26 -5.27 -23.85
CA LYS A 33 7.92 -3.85 -24.05
C LYS A 33 6.53 -3.50 -23.50
N ILE A 34 5.64 -4.48 -23.32
CA ILE A 34 4.21 -4.27 -23.02
C ILE A 34 3.89 -4.73 -21.60
N TYR A 35 4.47 -5.85 -21.15
CA TYR A 35 4.15 -6.45 -19.87
C TYR A 35 5.37 -7.02 -19.16
N GLU A 36 5.23 -7.24 -17.88
CA GLU A 36 6.17 -7.93 -17.00
C GLU A 36 5.49 -9.17 -16.40
N ILE A 37 6.23 -10.27 -16.29
CA ILE A 37 5.81 -11.42 -15.48
C ILE A 37 6.53 -11.33 -14.15
N ARG A 38 5.73 -11.21 -13.09
CA ARG A 38 6.18 -11.07 -11.70
C ARG A 38 5.76 -12.28 -10.88
N LYS A 39 6.67 -12.79 -10.06
CA LYS A 39 6.37 -13.84 -9.09
C LYS A 39 6.29 -13.22 -7.70
N TYR A 40 5.16 -13.42 -7.03
CA TYR A 40 4.92 -12.98 -5.66
C TYR A 40 4.84 -14.18 -4.72
N SER A 41 5.24 -13.98 -3.46
CA SER A 41 4.93 -14.89 -2.35
C SER A 41 3.49 -14.66 -1.87
N ASP A 42 3.02 -15.50 -0.94
CA ASP A 42 1.77 -15.26 -0.21
C ASP A 42 1.83 -13.91 0.50
N ARG A 43 0.72 -13.17 0.50
CA ARG A 43 0.63 -11.82 1.05
C ARG A 43 -0.66 -11.68 1.83
N LEU A 44 -0.61 -10.93 2.94
CA LEU A 44 -1.81 -10.48 3.62
C LEU A 44 -2.25 -9.13 3.06
N VAL A 45 -3.55 -8.94 2.96
CA VAL A 45 -4.18 -7.66 2.63
C VAL A 45 -5.34 -7.41 3.59
N ILE A 46 -5.65 -6.14 3.79
CA ILE A 46 -6.96 -5.71 4.24
C ILE A 46 -7.76 -5.27 3.03
N GLU A 47 -9.02 -5.68 2.99
CA GLU A 47 -9.94 -5.43 1.88
C GLU A 47 -11.25 -4.83 2.37
N THR A 48 -11.79 -3.90 1.60
CA THR A 48 -13.16 -3.42 1.77
C THR A 48 -13.86 -3.26 0.42
N LYS A 49 -15.19 -3.42 0.41
CA LYS A 49 -16.00 -3.05 -0.76
C LYS A 49 -16.03 -1.54 -0.90
N ILE A 50 -16.00 -1.08 -2.14
CA ILE A 50 -16.04 0.35 -2.45
C ILE A 50 -17.28 0.69 -3.28
N SER A 51 -18.01 1.71 -2.84
CA SER A 51 -19.00 2.42 -3.66
C SER A 51 -18.38 3.63 -4.35
N ASN A 52 -17.33 4.20 -3.73
CA ASN A 52 -16.45 5.21 -4.31
C ASN A 52 -15.05 5.08 -3.70
N GLN A 53 -14.04 5.58 -4.41
CA GLN A 53 -12.63 5.43 -4.03
C GLN A 53 -12.30 6.01 -2.65
N ASN A 54 -12.85 7.19 -2.34
CA ASN A 54 -12.54 7.90 -1.09
C ASN A 54 -13.07 7.14 0.14
N SER A 55 -14.26 6.54 0.06
CA SER A 55 -14.82 5.77 1.17
C SER A 55 -14.04 4.49 1.45
N GLY A 56 -13.59 3.79 0.41
CA GLY A 56 -12.77 2.59 0.55
C GLY A 56 -11.42 2.89 1.18
N PHE A 57 -10.73 3.89 0.63
CA PHE A 57 -9.42 4.31 1.14
C PHE A 57 -9.48 4.69 2.62
N ARG A 58 -10.47 5.50 3.02
CA ARG A 58 -10.61 5.95 4.40
C ARG A 58 -10.77 4.79 5.38
N LYS A 59 -11.64 3.81 5.09
CA LYS A 59 -11.85 2.63 5.95
C LYS A 59 -10.56 1.82 6.17
N LEU A 60 -9.80 1.61 5.11
CA LEU A 60 -8.54 0.88 5.19
C LEU A 60 -7.45 1.70 5.90
N PHE A 61 -7.44 3.01 5.68
CA PHE A 61 -6.52 3.91 6.35
C PHE A 61 -6.78 4.02 7.86
N GLU A 62 -8.04 4.08 8.28
CA GLU A 62 -8.43 4.04 9.69
C GLU A 62 -7.89 2.77 10.36
N TYR A 63 -8.05 1.60 9.71
CA TYR A 63 -7.52 0.34 10.23
C TYR A 63 -6.01 0.38 10.46
N ILE A 64 -5.22 0.81 9.48
CA ILE A 64 -3.76 0.87 9.62
C ILE A 64 -3.31 1.98 10.58
N SER A 65 -4.15 2.98 10.83
CA SER A 65 -3.90 4.04 11.81
C SER A 65 -4.26 3.65 13.25
N GLY A 66 -4.62 2.39 13.50
CA GLY A 66 -4.89 1.87 14.83
C GLY A 66 -6.36 1.58 15.15
N ASP A 67 -7.29 1.75 14.19
CA ASP A 67 -8.68 1.31 14.38
C ASP A 67 -8.81 -0.21 14.15
N ASN A 68 -8.12 -0.95 15.00
CA ASN A 68 -8.12 -2.40 15.06
C ASN A 68 -8.14 -2.87 16.53
N LYS A 69 -8.36 -4.16 16.77
CA LYS A 69 -8.53 -4.72 18.12
C LYS A 69 -7.33 -4.46 19.04
N ASP A 70 -6.13 -4.43 18.48
CA ASP A 70 -4.89 -4.27 19.24
C ASP A 70 -4.46 -2.78 19.36
N LYS A 71 -5.23 -1.85 18.76
CA LYS A 71 -4.89 -0.41 18.66
C LYS A 71 -3.48 -0.19 18.09
N LYS A 72 -3.08 -1.03 17.16
CA LYS A 72 -1.74 -1.07 16.59
C LYS A 72 -1.67 -0.31 15.29
N GLU A 73 -0.75 0.65 15.20
CA GLU A 73 -0.42 1.28 13.94
C GLU A 73 0.34 0.30 13.02
N ILE A 74 -0.05 0.26 11.76
CA ILE A 74 0.54 -0.58 10.72
C ILE A 74 1.06 0.34 9.64
N LYS A 75 2.30 0.14 9.23
CA LYS A 75 2.94 0.96 8.20
C LYS A 75 2.21 0.82 6.86
N MET A 76 1.99 1.94 6.19
CA MET A 76 1.42 1.93 4.84
C MET A 76 2.34 1.21 3.87
N THR A 77 1.79 0.33 3.03
CA THR A 77 2.52 -0.32 1.94
C THR A 77 1.94 0.06 0.58
N THR A 78 2.73 -0.09 -0.44
CA THR A 78 2.32 0.08 -1.84
C THR A 78 2.42 -1.24 -2.61
N PRO A 79 1.64 -1.44 -3.66
CA PRO A 79 0.60 -0.56 -4.20
C PRO A 79 -0.72 -0.66 -3.43
N VAL A 80 -1.59 0.34 -3.57
CA VAL A 80 -3.03 0.20 -3.32
C VAL A 80 -3.65 -0.48 -4.53
N THR A 81 -4.34 -1.59 -4.32
CA THR A 81 -4.98 -2.33 -5.42
C THR A 81 -6.49 -2.21 -5.38
N GLN A 82 -7.08 -2.22 -6.56
CA GLN A 82 -8.52 -2.33 -6.75
C GLN A 82 -8.79 -3.58 -7.58
N THR A 83 -9.77 -4.36 -7.18
CA THR A 83 -10.18 -5.57 -7.87
C THR A 83 -11.70 -5.57 -8.08
N GLU A 84 -12.12 -6.10 -9.22
CA GLU A 84 -13.52 -6.33 -9.49
C GLU A 84 -13.80 -7.83 -9.45
N LYS A 85 -14.78 -8.22 -8.66
CA LYS A 85 -15.24 -9.59 -8.56
C LYS A 85 -16.76 -9.62 -8.55
N ASN A 86 -17.36 -10.28 -9.56
CA ASN A 86 -18.82 -10.40 -9.71
C ASN A 86 -19.54 -9.04 -9.67
N GLY A 87 -19.00 -8.04 -10.38
CA GLY A 87 -19.55 -6.69 -10.43
C GLY A 87 -19.35 -5.84 -9.16
N ASN A 88 -18.66 -6.37 -8.16
CA ASN A 88 -18.33 -5.62 -6.95
C ASN A 88 -16.87 -5.17 -7.00
N MET A 89 -16.66 -3.87 -6.86
CA MET A 89 -15.31 -3.30 -6.70
C MET A 89 -14.88 -3.41 -5.25
N THR A 90 -13.63 -3.84 -5.04
CA THR A 90 -12.98 -3.85 -3.74
C THR A 90 -11.66 -3.10 -3.80
N MET A 91 -11.23 -2.54 -2.67
CA MET A 91 -9.93 -1.91 -2.50
C MET A 91 -9.14 -2.71 -1.47
N GLN A 92 -7.83 -2.82 -1.70
CA GLN A 92 -6.92 -3.58 -0.85
C GLN A 92 -5.68 -2.77 -0.51
N PHE A 93 -5.28 -2.81 0.77
CA PHE A 93 -3.96 -2.43 1.22
C PHE A 93 -3.19 -3.69 1.59
N TYR A 94 -1.94 -3.78 1.14
CA TYR A 94 -1.07 -4.87 1.57
C TYR A 94 -0.58 -4.63 3.00
N ILE A 95 -0.51 -5.70 3.76
CA ILE A 95 0.03 -5.71 5.11
C ILE A 95 1.54 -5.99 5.05
N PRO A 96 2.38 -5.26 5.79
CA PRO A 96 3.81 -5.51 5.85
C PRO A 96 4.18 -6.95 6.19
N VAL A 97 5.32 -7.42 5.68
CA VAL A 97 5.73 -8.83 5.75
C VAL A 97 6.01 -9.36 7.17
N GLU A 98 6.18 -8.48 8.14
CA GLU A 98 6.33 -8.85 9.55
C GLU A 98 5.03 -9.37 10.19
N PHE A 99 3.89 -9.16 9.52
CA PHE A 99 2.60 -9.69 9.94
C PHE A 99 2.29 -11.00 9.23
N ASN A 100 1.62 -11.88 9.95
CA ASN A 100 1.06 -13.13 9.45
C ASN A 100 -0.36 -13.32 10.01
N GLU A 101 -1.02 -14.41 9.64
CA GLU A 101 -2.40 -14.69 10.04
C GLU A 101 -2.59 -14.82 11.57
N SER A 102 -1.51 -15.06 12.32
CA SER A 102 -1.58 -15.22 13.79
C SER A 102 -1.35 -13.92 14.57
N ASN A 103 -0.78 -12.88 13.95
CA ASN A 103 -0.40 -11.64 14.65
C ASN A 103 -0.92 -10.36 13.99
N VAL A 104 -1.63 -10.46 12.86
CA VAL A 104 -2.30 -9.32 12.26
C VAL A 104 -3.54 -8.97 13.09
N PRO A 105 -3.72 -7.69 13.50
CA PRO A 105 -4.87 -7.30 14.31
C PRO A 105 -6.21 -7.52 13.59
N ASP A 106 -7.23 -7.95 14.32
CA ASP A 106 -8.59 -7.99 13.79
C ASP A 106 -9.15 -6.57 13.59
N PRO A 107 -9.87 -6.31 12.48
CA PRO A 107 -10.54 -5.04 12.28
C PRO A 107 -11.65 -4.78 13.32
N ASN A 108 -11.81 -3.51 13.72
CA ASN A 108 -13.00 -3.06 14.45
C ASN A 108 -14.17 -2.86 13.49
N ASN A 109 -13.90 -2.37 12.29
CA ASN A 109 -14.89 -2.17 11.26
C ASN A 109 -15.23 -3.49 10.55
N LEU A 110 -16.50 -3.92 10.62
CA LEU A 110 -16.98 -5.17 10.02
C LEU A 110 -16.93 -5.20 8.47
N GLU A 111 -16.81 -4.04 7.84
CA GLU A 111 -16.66 -3.92 6.39
C GLU A 111 -15.20 -4.11 5.93
N VAL A 112 -14.24 -4.12 6.85
CA VAL A 112 -12.82 -4.40 6.57
C VAL A 112 -12.53 -5.86 6.88
N LYS A 113 -11.88 -6.56 5.97
CA LYS A 113 -11.53 -7.97 6.12
C LYS A 113 -10.03 -8.17 5.92
N VAL A 114 -9.43 -8.99 6.75
CA VAL A 114 -8.07 -9.50 6.53
C VAL A 114 -8.14 -10.73 5.63
N LEU A 115 -7.41 -10.72 4.54
CA LEU A 115 -7.40 -11.81 3.55
C LEU A 115 -5.96 -12.19 3.19
N LYS A 116 -5.78 -13.46 2.86
CA LYS A 116 -4.54 -13.97 2.29
C LYS A 116 -4.66 -14.07 0.77
N ILE A 117 -3.78 -13.38 0.07
CA ILE A 117 -3.61 -13.54 -1.38
C ILE A 117 -2.50 -14.57 -1.60
N LYS A 118 -2.86 -15.65 -2.27
CA LYS A 118 -1.91 -16.70 -2.61
C LYS A 118 -0.85 -16.18 -3.57
N GLY A 119 0.39 -16.55 -3.33
CA GLY A 119 1.49 -16.26 -4.21
C GLY A 119 1.33 -16.95 -5.56
N GLY A 120 2.13 -16.53 -6.53
CA GLY A 120 2.08 -17.06 -7.88
C GLY A 120 2.67 -16.10 -8.91
N TYR A 121 2.40 -16.40 -10.17
CA TYR A 121 2.84 -15.60 -11.31
C TYR A 121 1.72 -14.65 -11.74
N TYR A 122 2.08 -13.39 -11.97
CA TYR A 122 1.17 -12.33 -12.36
C TYR A 122 1.73 -11.60 -13.57
N ALA A 123 0.88 -11.33 -14.54
CA ALA A 123 1.20 -10.40 -15.62
C ALA A 123 0.88 -8.98 -15.15
N ALA A 124 1.82 -8.06 -15.28
CA ALA A 124 1.68 -6.66 -14.92
C ALA A 124 1.92 -5.77 -16.14
N ILE A 125 1.04 -4.81 -16.35
CA ILE A 125 1.14 -3.78 -17.39
C ILE A 125 1.24 -2.42 -16.69
N VAL A 126 2.15 -1.59 -17.12
CA VAL A 126 2.25 -0.20 -16.66
C VAL A 126 1.61 0.70 -17.69
N TYR A 127 0.68 1.52 -17.25
CA TYR A 127 0.03 2.55 -18.07
C TYR A 127 -0.02 3.88 -17.35
N SER A 128 -0.11 4.97 -18.10
CA SER A 128 -0.17 6.33 -17.56
C SER A 128 -1.61 6.83 -17.44
N GLY A 129 -1.81 7.80 -16.56
CA GLY A 129 -3.09 8.46 -16.34
C GLY A 129 -3.50 8.49 -14.87
N ARG A 130 -4.63 9.14 -14.60
CA ARG A 130 -5.20 9.16 -13.25
C ARG A 130 -5.87 7.83 -12.92
N ALA A 131 -5.82 7.44 -11.66
CA ALA A 131 -6.63 6.36 -11.13
C ALA A 131 -8.11 6.79 -11.14
N SER A 132 -8.82 6.43 -12.20
CA SER A 132 -10.25 6.73 -12.41
C SER A 132 -10.93 5.53 -13.05
N ASP A 133 -12.24 5.41 -12.87
CA ASP A 133 -13.02 4.29 -13.43
C ASP A 133 -12.95 4.27 -14.95
N SER A 134 -12.93 5.44 -15.60
CA SER A 134 -12.78 5.54 -17.05
C SER A 134 -11.43 5.04 -17.54
N ASN A 135 -10.36 5.36 -16.84
CA ASN A 135 -9.01 4.92 -17.18
C ASN A 135 -8.84 3.42 -16.92
N TYR A 136 -9.38 2.92 -15.79
CA TYR A 136 -9.40 1.50 -15.49
C TYR A 136 -10.12 0.69 -16.57
N THR A 137 -11.31 1.12 -16.99
CA THR A 137 -12.10 0.44 -18.02
C THR A 137 -11.38 0.41 -19.37
N LYS A 138 -10.68 1.49 -19.73
CA LYS A 138 -9.91 1.59 -20.97
C LYS A 138 -8.82 0.52 -21.12
N TYR A 139 -8.17 0.14 -20.01
CA TYR A 139 -7.03 -0.79 -20.00
C TYR A 139 -7.38 -2.21 -19.50
N LYS A 140 -8.65 -2.46 -19.20
CA LYS A 140 -9.13 -3.76 -18.75
C LYS A 140 -9.32 -4.76 -19.90
N ASN A 141 -9.56 -4.28 -21.13
CA ASN A 141 -9.86 -5.11 -22.31
C ASN A 141 -8.64 -5.37 -23.17
#